data_c64141805318e93a6b1aeba4eb46d6c3
#
_entry.id   c64141805318e93a6b1aeba4eb46d6c3
#
_cell.length_a   1.000
_cell.length_b   1.000
_cell.length_c   1.000
_cell.angle_alpha   90.00
_cell.angle_beta   90.00
_cell.angle_gamma   90.00
#
_symmetry.space_group_name_H-M   'P 1'
#
loop_
_entity.id
_entity.type
_entity.pdbx_description
1 polymer ?
#
loop_
_entity_poly.entity_id
_entity_poly.type
_entity_poly.pdbx_seq_one_letter_code
_entity_poly.pdbx_strand_id
1 'polypeptide(L)'
;MSLTFCLILLVVALIFQRFGAAYKAVWCVIAGLGLMVMIALGVVPALQLSATQLSNPLSAVTWHDKNSIVLLGAGTVAGSKAAAPDAPLYAYGRITMAAMAWRDCEAHGKACDIVVSGGDPEHHGAAEATVYGHTLAALGVPQSALVLETRSLNTWQNAAYATRLIPVDRQIVVVTSGIHLKRSLLFFDHVRPGAQGIAADRLAASIGPLQSGYNFFVTDAVLHEEIGLLQYNVYNALGWNRRPV
;
A
#
# COMPACT_ATOMS: atom_id res chain seq x y z
N MET A 1 0.62 11.37 10.64
CA MET A 1 -0.53 12.09 10.06
C MET A 1 -1.57 12.43 11.11
N SER A 2 -2.11 11.48 11.87
CA SER A 2 -3.10 11.71 12.93
C SER A 2 -2.63 12.71 14.00
N LEU A 3 -1.39 12.58 14.48
CA LEU A 3 -0.77 13.54 15.40
C LEU A 3 -0.64 14.94 14.77
N THR A 4 -0.29 15.04 13.50
CA THR A 4 -0.21 16.33 12.78
C THR A 4 -1.56 17.02 12.75
N PHE A 5 -2.64 16.27 12.51
CA PHE A 5 -4.00 16.81 12.53
C PHE A 5 -4.39 17.34 13.93
N CYS A 6 -4.05 16.59 14.99
CA CYS A 6 -4.26 17.06 16.36
C CYS A 6 -3.46 18.33 16.70
N LEU A 7 -2.21 18.43 16.20
CA LEU A 7 -1.41 19.64 16.35
C LEU A 7 -2.02 20.84 15.61
N ILE A 8 -2.57 20.63 14.41
CA ILE A 8 -3.29 21.69 13.68
C ILE A 8 -4.47 22.19 14.50
N LEU A 9 -5.28 21.31 15.09
CA LEU A 9 -6.40 21.72 15.95
C LEU A 9 -5.92 22.53 17.16
N LEU A 10 -4.78 22.19 17.71
CA LEU A 10 -4.18 22.91 18.85
C LEU A 10 -3.70 24.31 18.43
N VAL A 11 -3.09 24.44 17.25
CA VAL A 11 -2.69 25.74 16.67
C VAL A 11 -3.93 26.60 16.39
N VAL A 12 -4.99 26.02 15.83
CA VAL A 12 -6.28 26.73 15.61
C VAL A 12 -6.88 27.19 16.93
N ALA A 13 -6.81 26.38 17.98
CA ALA A 13 -7.27 26.78 19.31
C ALA A 13 -6.49 27.99 19.86
N LEU A 14 -5.16 28.00 19.71
CA LEU A 14 -4.30 29.14 20.12
C LEU A 14 -4.64 30.41 19.32
N ILE A 15 -4.92 30.28 18.02
CA ILE A 15 -5.37 31.41 17.18
C ILE A 15 -6.70 31.97 17.72
N PHE A 16 -7.71 31.12 17.96
CA PHE A 16 -8.97 31.56 18.53
C PHE A 16 -8.82 32.25 19.90
N GLN A 17 -7.96 31.71 20.74
CA GLN A 17 -7.66 32.33 22.03
C GLN A 17 -7.04 33.73 21.87
N ARG A 18 -6.10 33.89 20.93
CA ARG A 18 -5.45 35.17 20.65
C ARG A 18 -6.42 36.25 20.16
N PHE A 19 -7.47 35.86 19.44
CA PHE A 19 -8.51 36.76 18.93
C PHE A 19 -9.74 36.87 19.85
N GLY A 20 -9.64 36.53 21.13
CA GLY A 20 -10.70 36.68 22.13
C GLY A 20 -11.84 35.67 22.01
N ALA A 21 -11.72 34.63 21.16
CA ALA A 21 -12.74 33.62 20.97
C ALA A 21 -12.46 32.37 21.85
N ALA A 22 -12.28 32.56 23.15
CA ALA A 22 -11.87 31.52 24.09
C ALA A 22 -12.77 30.26 24.07
N TYR A 23 -14.09 30.42 23.91
CA TYR A 23 -15.00 29.28 23.83
C TYR A 23 -14.74 28.40 22.59
N LYS A 24 -14.38 28.98 21.43
CA LYS A 24 -14.00 28.21 20.23
C LYS A 24 -12.69 27.46 20.44
N ALA A 25 -11.73 28.10 21.12
CA ALA A 25 -10.47 27.46 21.47
C ALA A 25 -10.69 26.20 22.34
N VAL A 26 -11.56 26.30 23.36
CA VAL A 26 -11.91 25.16 24.22
C VAL A 26 -12.53 24.01 23.41
N TRP A 27 -13.46 24.30 22.51
CA TRP A 27 -14.07 23.28 21.65
C TRP A 27 -13.06 22.60 20.70
N CYS A 28 -12.09 23.34 20.14
CA CYS A 28 -11.02 22.75 19.34
C CYS A 28 -10.17 21.78 20.15
N VAL A 29 -9.81 22.15 21.38
CA VAL A 29 -9.04 21.26 22.28
C VAL A 29 -9.84 20.00 22.63
N ILE A 30 -11.11 20.15 23.02
CA ILE A 30 -11.99 19.02 23.35
C ILE A 30 -12.13 18.08 22.14
N ALA A 31 -12.35 18.63 20.94
CA ALA A 31 -12.46 17.84 19.72
C ALA A 31 -11.16 17.09 19.39
N GLY A 32 -10.00 17.75 19.53
CA GLY A 32 -8.69 17.12 19.33
C GLY A 32 -8.43 15.98 20.30
N LEU A 33 -8.67 16.21 21.60
CA LEU A 33 -8.54 15.18 22.63
C LEU A 33 -9.54 14.04 22.41
N GLY A 34 -10.78 14.33 22.09
CA GLY A 34 -11.81 13.34 21.78
C GLY A 34 -11.39 12.46 20.60
N LEU A 35 -10.87 13.06 19.52
CA LEU A 35 -10.36 12.31 18.36
C LEU A 35 -9.19 11.40 18.76
N MET A 36 -8.23 11.90 19.53
CA MET A 36 -7.10 11.08 20.01
C MET A 36 -7.59 9.87 20.82
N VAL A 37 -8.56 10.07 21.70
CA VAL A 37 -9.16 8.97 22.49
C VAL A 37 -9.87 7.97 21.58
N MET A 38 -10.64 8.42 20.60
CA MET A 38 -11.33 7.53 19.65
C MET A 38 -10.35 6.74 18.76
N ILE A 39 -9.22 7.34 18.37
CA ILE A 39 -8.14 6.62 17.69
C ILE A 39 -7.52 5.59 18.63
N ALA A 40 -7.12 6.02 19.84
CA ALA A 40 -6.47 5.16 20.83
C ALA A 40 -7.32 3.93 21.18
N LEU A 41 -8.63 4.10 21.30
CA LEU A 41 -9.59 3.02 21.58
C LEU A 41 -9.92 2.15 20.36
N GLY A 42 -9.42 2.47 19.19
CA GLY A 42 -9.61 1.66 17.98
C GLY A 42 -10.89 1.95 17.19
N VAL A 43 -11.70 2.91 17.60
CA VAL A 43 -12.97 3.23 16.93
C VAL A 43 -12.73 3.85 15.54
N VAL A 44 -11.86 4.86 15.47
CA VAL A 44 -11.53 5.52 14.18
C VAL A 44 -10.89 4.53 13.20
N PRO A 45 -9.81 3.81 13.55
CA PRO A 45 -9.20 2.89 12.59
C PRO A 45 -10.13 1.74 12.19
N ALA A 46 -11.06 1.28 13.04
CA ALA A 46 -12.05 0.26 12.66
C ALA A 46 -12.98 0.77 11.55
N LEU A 47 -13.47 2.00 11.67
CA LEU A 47 -14.32 2.63 10.65
C LEU A 47 -13.56 2.86 9.34
N GLN A 48 -12.34 3.37 9.40
CA GLN A 48 -11.49 3.60 8.23
C GLN A 48 -11.18 2.29 7.49
N LEU A 49 -10.78 1.24 8.21
CA LEU A 49 -10.49 -0.07 7.62
C LEU A 49 -11.71 -0.64 6.89
N SER A 50 -12.92 -0.52 7.47
CA SER A 50 -14.15 -1.03 6.84
C SER A 50 -14.45 -0.36 5.50
N ALA A 51 -14.04 0.89 5.30
CA ALA A 51 -14.26 1.66 4.08
C ALA A 51 -13.16 1.47 3.01
N THR A 52 -11.93 1.18 3.46
CA THR A 52 -10.74 1.27 2.59
C THR A 52 -10.12 -0.08 2.30
N GLN A 53 -10.09 -1.00 3.28
CA GLN A 53 -9.39 -2.28 3.15
C GLN A 53 -10.19 -3.29 2.32
N LEU A 54 -9.56 -3.87 1.29
CA LEU A 54 -10.06 -5.04 0.58
C LEU A 54 -9.51 -6.32 1.22
N SER A 55 -10.30 -7.38 1.15
CA SER A 55 -9.97 -8.70 1.72
C SER A 55 -10.06 -9.80 0.66
N ASN A 56 -9.47 -9.56 -0.51
CA ASN A 56 -9.47 -10.50 -1.63
C ASN A 56 -8.48 -11.64 -1.33
N PRO A 57 -8.93 -12.85 -0.99
CA PRO A 57 -8.04 -13.96 -0.72
C PRO A 57 -7.46 -14.55 -2.01
N LEU A 58 -6.34 -15.27 -1.91
CA LEU A 58 -5.74 -16.01 -3.01
C LEU A 58 -6.74 -16.98 -3.67
N SER A 59 -7.58 -17.65 -2.87
CA SER A 59 -8.60 -18.59 -3.36
C SER A 59 -9.70 -17.97 -4.23
N ALA A 60 -9.81 -16.64 -4.27
CA ALA A 60 -10.76 -15.94 -5.15
C ALA A 60 -10.18 -15.61 -6.53
N VAL A 61 -8.89 -15.88 -6.78
CA VAL A 61 -8.25 -15.63 -8.07
C VAL A 61 -8.68 -16.66 -9.10
N THR A 62 -9.05 -16.19 -10.28
CA THR A 62 -9.26 -17.05 -11.43
C THR A 62 -8.01 -17.02 -12.32
N TRP A 63 -7.28 -18.13 -12.36
CA TRP A 63 -6.09 -18.24 -13.19
C TRP A 63 -6.45 -18.44 -14.67
N HIS A 64 -5.91 -17.61 -15.53
CA HIS A 64 -5.94 -17.76 -16.98
C HIS A 64 -4.81 -18.71 -17.44
N ASP A 65 -4.71 -18.99 -18.75
CA ASP A 65 -3.61 -19.81 -19.24
C ASP A 65 -2.22 -19.16 -19.04
N LYS A 66 -2.17 -17.83 -19.09
CA LYS A 66 -0.95 -17.05 -18.83
C LYS A 66 -1.25 -15.92 -17.83
N ASN A 67 -0.44 -15.83 -16.80
CA ASN A 67 -0.63 -14.86 -15.72
C ASN A 67 0.68 -14.15 -15.38
N SER A 68 0.60 -12.88 -15.04
CA SER A 68 1.69 -12.12 -14.43
C SER A 68 1.22 -11.61 -13.06
N ILE A 69 1.86 -12.12 -12.02
CA ILE A 69 1.63 -11.71 -10.63
C ILE A 69 2.48 -10.47 -10.39
N VAL A 70 1.86 -9.34 -10.10
CA VAL A 70 2.57 -8.08 -9.86
C VAL A 70 2.70 -7.85 -8.36
N LEU A 71 3.90 -8.02 -7.84
CA LEU A 71 4.24 -7.68 -6.46
C LEU A 71 4.61 -6.20 -6.37
N LEU A 72 3.85 -5.43 -5.59
CA LEU A 72 4.11 -4.01 -5.36
C LEU A 72 5.04 -3.77 -4.18
N GLY A 73 6.00 -2.87 -4.37
CA GLY A 73 6.88 -2.38 -3.33
C GLY A 73 6.16 -1.75 -2.13
N ALA A 74 6.88 -1.64 -1.03
CA ALA A 74 6.42 -1.07 0.23
C ALA A 74 7.58 -0.33 0.95
N GLY A 75 8.60 0.07 0.23
CA GLY A 75 9.81 0.66 0.77
C GLY A 75 10.92 -0.35 1.01
N THR A 76 12.06 0.16 1.44
CA THR A 76 13.20 -0.61 1.93
C THR A 76 13.62 -0.08 3.31
N VAL A 77 14.43 -0.84 4.03
CA VAL A 77 15.10 -0.38 5.24
C VAL A 77 16.56 -0.20 4.93
N ALA A 78 17.10 0.99 5.23
CA ALA A 78 18.52 1.26 5.03
C ALA A 78 19.37 0.24 5.81
N GLY A 79 20.30 -0.41 5.13
CA GLY A 79 21.29 -1.25 5.76
C GLY A 79 22.25 -0.45 6.66
N SER A 80 23.02 -1.14 7.50
CA SER A 80 24.18 -0.52 8.14
C SER A 80 25.21 -0.16 7.05
N LYS A 81 26.18 0.72 7.36
CA LYS A 81 27.20 1.22 6.39
C LYS A 81 27.88 0.13 5.53
N ALA A 82 27.79 -1.15 5.90
CA ALA A 82 28.39 -2.29 5.20
C ALA A 82 27.35 -3.33 4.70
N ALA A 83 26.06 -3.13 4.96
CA ALA A 83 25.00 -4.07 4.58
C ALA A 83 24.10 -3.48 3.49
N ALA A 84 23.65 -4.32 2.56
CA ALA A 84 22.65 -3.94 1.58
C ALA A 84 21.32 -3.60 2.27
N PRO A 85 20.45 -2.77 1.63
CA PRO A 85 19.09 -2.54 2.10
C PRO A 85 18.29 -3.84 2.20
N ASP A 86 17.35 -3.88 3.15
CA ASP A 86 16.47 -5.03 3.38
C ASP A 86 15.01 -4.63 3.20
N ALA A 87 14.13 -5.64 3.08
CA ALA A 87 12.69 -5.42 3.02
C ALA A 87 12.17 -5.04 4.42
N PRO A 88 11.28 -4.03 4.55
CA PRO A 88 10.68 -3.72 5.83
C PRO A 88 9.73 -4.83 6.28
N LEU A 89 9.49 -4.91 7.59
CA LEU A 89 8.69 -5.98 8.19
C LEU A 89 7.35 -6.22 7.48
N TYR A 90 6.65 -5.16 7.12
CA TYR A 90 5.34 -5.24 6.46
C TYR A 90 5.41 -5.63 4.97
N ALA A 91 6.59 -5.60 4.34
CA ALA A 91 6.77 -6.09 2.97
C ALA A 91 6.84 -7.61 2.88
N TYR A 92 7.29 -8.30 3.95
CA TYR A 92 7.40 -9.76 3.95
C TYR A 92 6.07 -10.47 3.73
N GLY A 93 4.95 -9.93 4.23
CA GLY A 93 3.61 -10.43 3.93
C GLY A 93 3.33 -10.44 2.43
N ARG A 94 3.65 -9.34 1.74
CA ARG A 94 3.46 -9.20 0.28
C ARG A 94 4.37 -10.17 -0.49
N ILE A 95 5.65 -10.25 -0.12
CA ILE A 95 6.63 -11.15 -0.77
C ILE A 95 6.20 -12.61 -0.62
N THR A 96 5.83 -13.02 0.60
CA THR A 96 5.36 -14.38 0.88
C THR A 96 4.08 -14.69 0.09
N MET A 97 3.12 -13.78 0.07
CA MET A 97 1.88 -13.95 -0.69
C MET A 97 2.13 -14.07 -2.19
N ALA A 98 3.06 -13.29 -2.75
CA ALA A 98 3.44 -13.41 -4.17
C ALA A 98 4.06 -14.77 -4.48
N ALA A 99 4.93 -15.29 -3.62
CA ALA A 99 5.49 -16.64 -3.76
C ALA A 99 4.41 -17.72 -3.65
N MET A 100 3.44 -17.57 -2.73
CA MET A 100 2.30 -18.49 -2.60
C MET A 100 1.40 -18.44 -3.84
N ALA A 101 1.10 -17.24 -4.34
CA ALA A 101 0.29 -17.06 -5.54
C ALA A 101 0.94 -17.66 -6.78
N TRP A 102 2.26 -17.51 -6.91
CA TRP A 102 3.01 -18.14 -8.00
C TRP A 102 2.92 -19.67 -7.93
N ARG A 103 3.12 -20.27 -6.75
CA ARG A 103 3.01 -21.73 -6.57
C ARG A 103 1.60 -22.24 -6.83
N ASP A 104 0.59 -21.50 -6.39
CA ASP A 104 -0.81 -21.86 -6.61
C ASP A 104 -1.15 -21.83 -8.11
N CYS A 105 -0.69 -20.80 -8.82
CA CYS A 105 -0.86 -20.66 -10.26
C CYS A 105 -0.17 -21.84 -11.02
N GLU A 106 1.06 -22.18 -10.68
CA GLU A 106 1.80 -23.32 -11.26
C GLU A 106 1.11 -24.67 -10.93
N ALA A 107 0.59 -24.83 -9.71
CA ALA A 107 -0.14 -26.03 -9.31
C ALA A 107 -1.43 -26.24 -10.14
N HIS A 108 -2.02 -25.16 -10.68
CA HIS A 108 -3.13 -25.22 -11.62
C HIS A 108 -2.69 -25.50 -13.08
N GLY A 109 -1.39 -25.76 -13.32
CA GLY A 109 -0.85 -26.03 -14.65
C GLY A 109 -0.85 -24.82 -15.58
N LYS A 110 -0.76 -23.60 -15.02
CA LYS A 110 -0.79 -22.34 -15.75
C LYS A 110 0.61 -21.77 -15.91
N ALA A 111 0.82 -20.94 -16.94
CA ALA A 111 2.08 -20.21 -17.14
C ALA A 111 2.09 -18.93 -16.28
N CYS A 112 3.03 -18.85 -15.35
CA CYS A 112 3.05 -17.82 -14.31
C CYS A 112 4.43 -17.19 -14.15
N ASP A 113 4.49 -15.85 -14.12
CA ASP A 113 5.67 -15.09 -13.71
C ASP A 113 5.31 -14.10 -12.59
N ILE A 114 6.34 -13.57 -11.92
CA ILE A 114 6.20 -12.50 -10.94
C ILE A 114 6.93 -11.28 -11.47
N VAL A 115 6.20 -10.20 -11.68
CA VAL A 115 6.75 -8.87 -11.92
C VAL A 115 6.88 -8.17 -10.58
N VAL A 116 8.09 -7.97 -10.10
CA VAL A 116 8.36 -7.21 -8.88
C VAL A 116 8.54 -5.75 -9.26
N SER A 117 7.66 -4.88 -8.78
CA SER A 117 7.66 -3.47 -9.17
C SER A 117 7.92 -2.54 -7.98
N GLY A 118 9.03 -1.81 -8.06
CA GLY A 118 9.46 -0.82 -7.07
C GLY A 118 10.90 -0.38 -7.30
N GLY A 119 11.12 0.93 -7.43
CA GLY A 119 12.42 1.57 -7.54
C GLY A 119 13.06 1.82 -6.18
N ASP A 120 13.80 2.92 -6.07
CA ASP A 120 14.44 3.37 -4.81
C ASP A 120 13.98 4.80 -4.45
N PRO A 121 12.70 4.98 -4.04
CA PRO A 121 12.17 6.30 -3.70
C PRO A 121 12.80 6.90 -2.43
N GLU A 122 13.35 6.07 -1.57
CA GLU A 122 13.95 6.44 -0.29
C GLU A 122 15.47 6.66 -0.38
N HIS A 123 16.06 6.39 -1.55
CA HIS A 123 17.51 6.53 -1.83
C HIS A 123 18.40 5.69 -0.88
N HIS A 124 17.98 4.47 -0.58
CA HIS A 124 18.73 3.52 0.23
C HIS A 124 19.80 2.75 -0.55
N GLY A 125 19.91 2.97 -1.86
CA GLY A 125 20.95 2.42 -2.74
C GLY A 125 20.61 1.10 -3.43
N ALA A 126 19.37 0.59 -3.25
CA ALA A 126 18.86 -0.54 -4.02
C ALA A 126 17.36 -0.40 -4.27
N ALA A 127 16.91 -0.78 -5.46
CA ALA A 127 15.49 -0.80 -5.78
C ALA A 127 14.75 -1.87 -4.96
N GLU A 128 13.52 -1.56 -4.52
CA GLU A 128 12.63 -2.50 -3.84
C GLU A 128 12.49 -3.82 -4.62
N ALA A 129 12.33 -3.73 -5.95
CA ALA A 129 12.22 -4.89 -6.82
C ALA A 129 13.44 -5.81 -6.75
N THR A 130 14.65 -5.26 -6.60
CA THR A 130 15.88 -6.06 -6.45
C THR A 130 15.90 -6.75 -5.09
N VAL A 131 15.61 -6.02 -4.01
CA VAL A 131 15.59 -6.55 -2.65
C VAL A 131 14.55 -7.67 -2.51
N TYR A 132 13.32 -7.43 -2.99
CA TYR A 132 12.24 -8.41 -2.91
C TYR A 132 12.45 -9.61 -3.84
N GLY A 133 13.07 -9.39 -5.02
CA GLY A 133 13.45 -10.44 -5.95
C GLY A 133 14.43 -11.44 -5.33
N HIS A 134 15.41 -10.96 -4.56
CA HIS A 134 16.34 -11.84 -3.81
C HIS A 134 15.57 -12.68 -2.78
N THR A 135 14.64 -12.09 -2.04
CA THR A 135 13.83 -12.81 -1.05
C THR A 135 12.90 -13.83 -1.72
N LEU A 136 12.27 -13.51 -2.86
CA LEU A 136 11.47 -14.46 -3.63
C LEU A 136 12.30 -15.66 -4.12
N ALA A 137 13.52 -15.41 -4.61
CA ALA A 137 14.43 -16.47 -5.01
C ALA A 137 14.80 -17.38 -3.82
N ALA A 138 15.07 -16.80 -2.64
CA ALA A 138 15.32 -17.55 -1.41
C ALA A 138 14.08 -18.36 -0.96
N LEU A 139 12.86 -17.90 -1.27
CA LEU A 139 11.62 -18.65 -1.05
C LEU A 139 11.35 -19.72 -2.13
N GLY A 140 12.27 -19.93 -3.08
CA GLY A 140 12.20 -20.97 -4.09
C GLY A 140 11.46 -20.59 -5.38
N VAL A 141 11.21 -19.31 -5.62
CA VAL A 141 10.74 -18.84 -6.93
C VAL A 141 11.94 -18.83 -7.90
N PRO A 142 11.90 -19.52 -9.04
CA PRO A 142 13.04 -19.57 -9.96
C PRO A 142 13.29 -18.19 -10.58
N GLN A 143 14.56 -17.86 -10.80
CA GLN A 143 14.96 -16.58 -11.41
C GLN A 143 14.31 -16.35 -12.78
N SER A 144 14.07 -17.41 -13.55
CA SER A 144 13.39 -17.37 -14.84
C SER A 144 11.93 -16.93 -14.76
N ALA A 145 11.30 -17.02 -13.60
CA ALA A 145 9.95 -16.55 -13.35
C ALA A 145 9.90 -15.12 -12.77
N LEU A 146 11.06 -14.47 -12.55
CA LEU A 146 11.14 -13.13 -11.96
C LEU A 146 11.45 -12.09 -13.03
N VAL A 147 10.62 -11.04 -13.07
CA VAL A 147 10.83 -9.83 -13.89
C VAL A 147 10.92 -8.66 -12.93
N LEU A 148 12.03 -7.91 -12.95
CA LEU A 148 12.25 -6.79 -12.02
C LEU A 148 11.99 -5.44 -12.71
N GLU A 149 11.03 -4.69 -12.22
CA GLU A 149 10.80 -3.29 -12.57
C GLU A 149 11.39 -2.40 -11.47
N THR A 150 12.50 -1.74 -11.74
CA THR A 150 13.34 -1.07 -10.74
C THR A 150 13.29 0.46 -10.79
N ARG A 151 12.38 1.07 -11.56
CA ARG A 151 12.39 2.52 -11.83
C ARG A 151 11.24 3.29 -11.22
N SER A 152 10.16 2.61 -10.84
CA SER A 152 8.96 3.24 -10.30
C SER A 152 9.21 3.85 -8.92
N LEU A 153 8.73 5.06 -8.69
CA LEU A 153 8.87 5.82 -7.44
C LEU A 153 7.51 6.06 -6.74
N ASN A 154 6.43 5.59 -7.33
CA ASN A 154 5.06 5.72 -6.79
C ASN A 154 4.12 4.72 -7.47
N THR A 155 2.90 4.58 -6.92
CA THR A 155 1.92 3.59 -7.38
C THR A 155 1.47 3.77 -8.83
N TRP A 156 1.39 5.02 -9.33
CA TRP A 156 1.10 5.29 -10.74
C TRP A 156 2.20 4.73 -11.64
N GLN A 157 3.47 4.98 -11.31
CA GLN A 157 4.61 4.46 -12.06
C GLN A 157 4.71 2.94 -11.95
N ASN A 158 4.40 2.35 -10.79
CA ASN A 158 4.32 0.89 -10.65
C ASN A 158 3.34 0.31 -11.68
N ALA A 159 2.11 0.82 -11.74
CA ALA A 159 1.12 0.35 -12.71
C ALA A 159 1.58 0.55 -14.15
N ALA A 160 2.08 1.75 -14.47
CA ALA A 160 2.51 2.11 -15.82
C ALA A 160 3.72 1.30 -16.31
N TYR A 161 4.73 1.11 -15.45
CA TYR A 161 5.98 0.46 -15.86
C TYR A 161 5.88 -1.07 -15.80
N ALA A 162 5.23 -1.62 -14.76
CA ALA A 162 4.99 -3.06 -14.70
C ALA A 162 4.13 -3.54 -15.88
N THR A 163 3.06 -2.83 -16.22
CA THR A 163 2.18 -3.20 -17.34
C THR A 163 2.91 -3.23 -18.67
N ARG A 164 3.93 -2.38 -18.90
CA ARG A 164 4.76 -2.40 -20.12
C ARG A 164 5.65 -3.63 -20.22
N LEU A 165 6.02 -4.24 -19.12
CA LEU A 165 6.82 -5.47 -19.10
C LEU A 165 5.97 -6.73 -19.26
N ILE A 166 4.64 -6.60 -19.10
CA ILE A 166 3.70 -7.73 -19.14
C ILE A 166 3.08 -7.85 -20.54
N PRO A 167 3.27 -8.99 -21.25
CA PRO A 167 2.61 -9.25 -22.51
C PRO A 167 1.09 -9.06 -22.44
N VAL A 168 0.48 -8.62 -23.54
CA VAL A 168 -0.96 -8.26 -23.58
C VAL A 168 -1.89 -9.45 -23.39
N ASP A 169 -1.42 -10.66 -23.67
CA ASP A 169 -2.15 -11.93 -23.54
C ASP A 169 -2.09 -12.52 -22.12
N ARG A 170 -1.43 -11.83 -21.18
CA ARG A 170 -1.35 -12.28 -19.78
C ARG A 170 -2.35 -11.55 -18.89
N GLN A 171 -2.99 -12.31 -18.02
CA GLN A 171 -3.80 -11.77 -16.92
C GLN A 171 -2.90 -11.11 -15.88
N ILE A 172 -3.27 -9.91 -15.41
CA ILE A 172 -2.58 -9.24 -14.30
C ILE A 172 -3.24 -9.63 -12.98
N VAL A 173 -2.42 -10.05 -12.02
CA VAL A 173 -2.85 -10.32 -10.64
C VAL A 173 -1.97 -9.51 -9.69
N VAL A 174 -2.52 -8.45 -9.11
CA VAL A 174 -1.79 -7.52 -8.22
C VAL A 174 -1.74 -8.06 -6.80
N VAL A 175 -0.56 -8.17 -6.22
CA VAL A 175 -0.33 -8.58 -4.82
C VAL A 175 0.19 -7.40 -4.02
N THR A 176 -0.56 -6.98 -3.03
CA THR A 176 -0.19 -5.89 -2.12
C THR A 176 -0.99 -5.96 -0.81
N SER A 177 -0.72 -5.08 0.15
CA SER A 177 -1.48 -4.99 1.41
C SER A 177 -2.96 -4.69 1.17
N GLY A 178 -3.84 -5.27 1.97
CA GLY A 178 -5.30 -5.10 1.82
C GLY A 178 -5.75 -3.63 1.86
N ILE A 179 -5.09 -2.78 2.65
CA ILE A 179 -5.38 -1.34 2.67
C ILE A 179 -4.97 -0.63 1.38
N HIS A 180 -3.89 -1.09 0.73
CA HIS A 180 -3.34 -0.51 -0.50
C HIS A 180 -4.01 -1.05 -1.77
N LEU A 181 -4.67 -2.21 -1.69
CA LEU A 181 -5.17 -2.95 -2.85
C LEU A 181 -6.20 -2.15 -3.67
N LYS A 182 -7.12 -1.45 -2.99
CA LYS A 182 -8.14 -0.63 -3.67
C LYS A 182 -7.51 0.43 -4.57
N ARG A 183 -6.55 1.19 -4.06
CA ARG A 183 -5.84 2.23 -4.82
C ARG A 183 -4.99 1.63 -5.94
N SER A 184 -4.32 0.53 -5.68
CA SER A 184 -3.51 -0.18 -6.67
C SER A 184 -4.35 -0.65 -7.86
N LEU A 185 -5.48 -1.31 -7.61
CA LEU A 185 -6.37 -1.77 -8.68
C LEU A 185 -6.92 -0.62 -9.53
N LEU A 186 -7.24 0.53 -8.94
CA LEU A 186 -7.66 1.72 -9.71
C LEU A 186 -6.57 2.17 -10.69
N PHE A 187 -5.30 2.17 -10.30
CA PHE A 187 -4.21 2.55 -11.18
C PHE A 187 -3.94 1.48 -12.26
N PHE A 188 -3.98 0.19 -11.91
CA PHE A 188 -3.80 -0.88 -12.89
C PHE A 188 -4.93 -0.90 -13.91
N ASP A 189 -6.19 -0.81 -13.48
CA ASP A 189 -7.35 -0.75 -14.38
C ASP A 189 -7.35 0.50 -15.26
N HIS A 190 -6.80 1.61 -14.78
CA HIS A 190 -6.63 2.80 -15.61
C HIS A 190 -5.65 2.58 -16.76
N VAL A 191 -4.57 1.81 -16.53
CA VAL A 191 -3.54 1.50 -17.55
C VAL A 191 -3.99 0.34 -18.44
N ARG A 192 -4.41 -0.77 -17.83
CA ARG A 192 -4.91 -1.99 -18.50
C ARG A 192 -6.03 -2.62 -17.69
N PRO A 193 -7.31 -2.44 -18.11
CA PRO A 193 -8.47 -2.95 -17.38
C PRO A 193 -8.47 -4.47 -17.20
N GLY A 194 -9.10 -4.93 -16.11
CA GLY A 194 -9.31 -6.35 -15.82
C GLY A 194 -8.26 -6.96 -14.89
N ALA A 195 -7.50 -6.15 -14.16
CA ALA A 195 -6.58 -6.66 -13.17
C ALA A 195 -7.34 -7.29 -11.98
N GLN A 196 -6.92 -8.48 -11.56
CA GLN A 196 -7.35 -9.08 -10.31
C GLN A 196 -6.42 -8.65 -9.17
N GLY A 197 -6.86 -8.81 -7.92
CA GLY A 197 -6.03 -8.42 -6.78
C GLY A 197 -6.07 -9.42 -5.64
N ILE A 198 -4.93 -9.59 -4.96
CA ILE A 198 -4.77 -10.40 -3.76
C ILE A 198 -4.34 -9.49 -2.61
N ALA A 199 -5.10 -9.52 -1.52
CA ALA A 199 -4.71 -8.88 -0.27
C ALA A 199 -3.68 -9.76 0.45
N ALA A 200 -2.43 -9.31 0.51
CA ALA A 200 -1.33 -10.05 1.13
C ALA A 200 -1.40 -10.07 2.67
N ASP A 201 -2.07 -9.09 3.23
CA ASP A 201 -2.26 -8.93 4.67
C ASP A 201 -3.62 -8.30 4.96
N ARG A 202 -3.98 -8.32 6.23
CA ARG A 202 -5.17 -7.65 6.75
C ARG A 202 -4.84 -6.96 8.07
N LEU A 203 -5.04 -5.67 8.14
CA LEU A 203 -5.02 -4.93 9.39
C LEU A 203 -6.37 -5.05 10.11
N ALA A 204 -6.35 -5.01 11.42
CA ALA A 204 -7.53 -4.95 12.27
C ALA A 204 -7.29 -3.93 13.38
N ALA A 205 -8.28 -3.10 13.69
CA ALA A 205 -8.19 -2.23 14.85
C ALA A 205 -8.28 -3.06 16.14
N SER A 206 -7.52 -2.67 17.15
CA SER A 206 -7.63 -3.25 18.49
C SER A 206 -8.58 -2.41 19.35
N ILE A 207 -9.73 -2.97 19.69
CA ILE A 207 -10.70 -2.26 20.53
C ILE A 207 -10.25 -2.30 21.99
N GLY A 208 -10.02 -1.12 22.57
CA GLY A 208 -9.61 -0.95 23.96
C GLY A 208 -8.28 -0.20 24.12
N PRO A 209 -7.87 0.11 25.38
CA PRO A 209 -6.76 1.02 25.63
C PRO A 209 -5.36 0.38 25.51
N LEU A 210 -5.25 -0.96 25.50
CA LEU A 210 -3.96 -1.65 25.64
C LEU A 210 -3.05 -1.57 24.41
N GLN A 211 -3.60 -1.29 23.21
CA GLN A 211 -2.87 -1.23 21.96
C GLN A 211 -3.02 0.12 21.24
N SER A 212 -3.09 1.20 22.00
CA SER A 212 -3.29 2.54 21.47
C SER A 212 -2.24 2.93 20.41
N GLY A 213 -0.97 2.64 20.63
CA GLY A 213 0.10 2.92 19.67
C GLY A 213 -0.11 2.20 18.32
N TYR A 214 -0.57 0.96 18.35
CA TYR A 214 -0.92 0.20 17.16
C TYR A 214 -2.12 0.84 16.42
N ASN A 215 -3.14 1.28 17.15
CA ASN A 215 -4.29 1.95 16.55
C ASN A 215 -3.92 3.28 15.87
N PHE A 216 -2.97 4.05 16.40
CA PHE A 216 -2.41 5.23 15.74
C PHE A 216 -1.68 4.85 14.46
N PHE A 217 -0.86 3.79 14.48
CA PHE A 217 -0.20 3.28 13.27
C PHE A 217 -1.22 2.87 12.19
N VAL A 218 -2.25 2.11 12.55
CA VAL A 218 -3.31 1.71 11.60
C VAL A 218 -4.02 2.92 11.04
N THR A 219 -4.40 3.90 11.88
CA THR A 219 -5.03 5.14 11.44
C THR A 219 -4.16 5.88 10.42
N ASP A 220 -2.87 6.03 10.69
CA ASP A 220 -1.94 6.73 9.79
C ASP A 220 -1.74 5.98 8.47
N ALA A 221 -1.68 4.66 8.51
CA ALA A 221 -1.55 3.82 7.33
C ALA A 221 -2.78 3.93 6.42
N VAL A 222 -3.99 3.86 7.00
CA VAL A 222 -5.24 3.99 6.22
C VAL A 222 -5.42 5.42 5.71
N LEU A 223 -5.12 6.44 6.52
CA LEU A 223 -5.20 7.84 6.10
C LEU A 223 -4.29 8.14 4.90
N HIS A 224 -3.11 7.52 4.86
CA HIS A 224 -2.23 7.60 3.68
C HIS A 224 -2.92 7.08 2.41
N GLU A 225 -3.63 5.97 2.50
CA GLU A 225 -4.36 5.39 1.37
C GLU A 225 -5.59 6.24 0.97
N GLU A 226 -6.31 6.78 1.95
CA GLU A 226 -7.46 7.67 1.70
C GLU A 226 -7.03 8.95 0.97
N ILE A 227 -5.90 9.55 1.38
CA ILE A 227 -5.30 10.71 0.68
C ILE A 227 -4.86 10.31 -0.73
N GLY A 228 -4.25 9.14 -0.90
CA GLY A 228 -3.86 8.63 -2.21
C GLY A 228 -5.05 8.37 -3.14
N LEU A 229 -6.17 7.88 -2.62
CA LEU A 229 -7.43 7.74 -3.36
C LEU A 229 -8.03 9.10 -3.77
N LEU A 230 -8.01 10.07 -2.86
CA LEU A 230 -8.44 11.43 -3.16
C LEU A 230 -7.57 12.05 -4.26
N GLN A 231 -6.24 11.91 -4.15
CA GLN A 231 -5.30 12.38 -5.17
C GLN A 231 -5.57 11.73 -6.53
N TYR A 232 -5.82 10.41 -6.58
CA TYR A 232 -6.19 9.71 -7.81
C TYR A 232 -7.43 10.34 -8.46
N ASN A 233 -8.48 10.58 -7.68
CA ASN A 233 -9.73 11.16 -8.17
C ASN A 233 -9.54 12.58 -8.70
N VAL A 234 -8.80 13.42 -7.98
CA VAL A 234 -8.47 14.80 -8.38
C VAL A 234 -7.66 14.80 -9.68
N TYR A 235 -6.62 13.95 -9.77
CA TYR A 235 -5.77 13.88 -10.96
C TYR A 235 -6.53 13.36 -12.18
N ASN A 236 -7.47 12.42 -11.98
CA ASN A 236 -8.37 11.99 -13.07
C ASN A 236 -9.31 13.10 -13.52
N ALA A 237 -9.92 13.84 -12.60
CA ALA A 237 -10.81 14.95 -12.92
C ALA A 237 -10.07 16.07 -13.68
N LEU A 238 -8.78 16.29 -13.37
CA LEU A 238 -7.92 17.29 -14.03
C LEU A 238 -7.24 16.76 -15.31
N GLY A 239 -7.42 15.47 -15.66
CA GLY A 239 -6.76 14.85 -16.81
C GLY A 239 -5.25 14.67 -16.67
N TRP A 240 -4.73 14.66 -15.43
CA TRP A 240 -3.32 14.51 -15.13
C TRP A 240 -2.85 13.05 -15.10
N ASN A 241 -3.73 12.10 -14.81
CA ASN A 241 -3.48 10.67 -14.96
C ASN A 241 -3.62 10.26 -16.43
N ARG A 242 -2.68 10.67 -17.29
CA ARG A 242 -2.70 10.29 -18.71
C ARG A 242 -2.29 8.84 -18.84
N ARG A 243 -3.04 8.07 -19.65
CA ARG A 243 -2.61 6.71 -19.99
C ARG A 243 -1.21 6.77 -20.62
N PRO A 244 -0.27 5.94 -20.18
CA PRO A 244 1.04 5.88 -20.83
C PRO A 244 0.85 5.37 -22.26
N VAL A 245 1.32 6.17 -23.23
CA VAL A 245 1.33 5.85 -24.67
C VAL A 245 2.32 4.72 -24.93
#